data_2832733aa6ab48bb576418316d35d7ab
#
_entry.id   2832733aa6ab48bb576418316d35d7ab
#
_cell.length_a   1.000
_cell.length_b   1.000
_cell.length_c   1.000
_cell.angle_alpha   90.00
_cell.angle_beta   90.00
_cell.angle_gamma   90.00
#
_symmetry.space_group_name_H-M   'P 1'
#
loop_
_entity.id
_entity.type
_entity.pdbx_description
1 polymer ?
#
loop_
_entity_poly.entity_id
_entity_poly.type
_entity_poly.pdbx_seq_one_letter_code
_entity_poly.pdbx_strand_id
1 'polypeptide(L)'
;MHDRQLSRRVLIREKGETRLALEKTSSTEQSAAKFERIRRAHQSEIAEDYVEMIAELIDETGEARAVDLAQRFGVTAPTVNATIQRLQREGLAETRPYRSIFLTQAGRELAEACRQRHQLVRDFLVHIGVEAEIAEEDAEGLEHHVSAETLAAFRKALSRAE
;
A
#
# COMPACT_ATOMS: atom_id res chain seq x y z
N MET A 1 -57.65 -11.81 -30.45
CA MET A 1 -57.26 -11.92 -29.02
C MET A 1 -55.82 -12.45 -28.82
N HIS A 2 -55.10 -12.83 -29.88
CA HIS A 2 -53.75 -13.46 -29.81
C HIS A 2 -52.60 -12.43 -29.81
N ASP A 3 -52.82 -11.27 -30.32
CA ASP A 3 -51.77 -10.26 -30.59
C ASP A 3 -51.31 -9.49 -29.31
N ARG A 4 -52.18 -9.33 -28.33
CA ARG A 4 -51.84 -8.63 -27.05
C ARG A 4 -50.97 -9.45 -26.08
N GLN A 5 -50.93 -10.76 -26.21
CA GLN A 5 -50.10 -11.62 -25.35
C GLN A 5 -48.65 -11.71 -25.83
N LEU A 6 -48.43 -11.64 -27.15
CA LEU A 6 -47.08 -11.64 -27.73
C LEU A 6 -46.32 -10.34 -27.40
N SER A 7 -46.98 -9.17 -27.50
CA SER A 7 -46.39 -7.89 -27.16
C SER A 7 -45.99 -7.77 -25.68
N ARG A 8 -46.74 -8.35 -24.75
CA ARG A 8 -46.38 -8.39 -23.33
C ARG A 8 -45.17 -9.27 -23.03
N ARG A 9 -45.06 -10.42 -23.71
CA ARG A 9 -43.90 -11.33 -23.53
C ARG A 9 -42.61 -10.75 -24.06
N VAL A 10 -42.64 -10.05 -25.18
CA VAL A 10 -41.48 -9.35 -25.76
C VAL A 10 -41.02 -8.21 -24.84
N LEU A 11 -41.93 -7.36 -24.35
CA LEU A 11 -41.62 -6.26 -23.43
C LEU A 11 -41.04 -6.71 -22.06
N ILE A 12 -41.49 -7.86 -21.56
CA ILE A 12 -40.96 -8.45 -20.30
C ILE A 12 -39.55 -9.00 -20.52
N ARG A 13 -39.31 -9.62 -21.70
CA ARG A 13 -37.99 -10.15 -22.06
C ARG A 13 -36.96 -9.04 -22.24
N GLU A 14 -37.27 -7.97 -22.97
CA GLU A 14 -36.39 -6.82 -23.16
C GLU A 14 -36.06 -6.12 -21.83
N LYS A 15 -37.04 -5.93 -20.94
CA LYS A 15 -36.80 -5.35 -19.59
C LYS A 15 -35.95 -6.27 -18.71
N GLY A 16 -36.09 -7.59 -18.83
CA GLY A 16 -35.27 -8.58 -18.11
C GLY A 16 -33.82 -8.59 -18.61
N GLU A 17 -33.62 -8.54 -19.91
CA GLU A 17 -32.27 -8.50 -20.52
C GLU A 17 -31.56 -7.18 -20.21
N THR A 18 -32.24 -6.05 -20.24
CA THR A 18 -31.71 -4.72 -19.85
C THR A 18 -31.36 -4.68 -18.37
N ARG A 19 -32.19 -5.24 -17.49
CA ARG A 19 -31.90 -5.32 -16.05
C ARG A 19 -30.70 -6.20 -15.74
N LEU A 20 -30.59 -7.34 -16.38
CA LEU A 20 -29.46 -8.27 -16.22
C LEU A 20 -28.14 -7.65 -16.75
N ALA A 21 -28.21 -6.89 -17.84
CA ALA A 21 -27.07 -6.16 -18.38
C ALA A 21 -26.60 -5.04 -17.41
N LEU A 22 -27.52 -4.29 -16.82
CA LEU A 22 -27.22 -3.26 -15.82
C LEU A 22 -26.63 -3.83 -14.53
N GLU A 23 -27.15 -4.97 -14.04
CA GLU A 23 -26.62 -5.66 -12.87
C GLU A 23 -25.21 -6.21 -13.12
N LYS A 24 -24.93 -6.77 -14.31
CA LYS A 24 -23.60 -7.24 -14.71
C LYS A 24 -22.60 -6.07 -14.85
N THR A 25 -22.99 -4.95 -15.43
CA THR A 25 -22.14 -3.75 -15.57
C THR A 25 -21.79 -3.20 -14.19
N SER A 26 -22.76 -3.07 -13.29
CA SER A 26 -22.54 -2.64 -11.90
C SER A 26 -21.59 -3.57 -11.15
N SER A 27 -21.70 -4.88 -11.30
CA SER A 27 -20.81 -5.88 -10.70
C SER A 27 -19.37 -5.75 -11.24
N THR A 28 -19.23 -5.53 -12.55
CA THR A 28 -17.92 -5.37 -13.18
C THR A 28 -17.25 -4.07 -12.73
N GLU A 29 -17.98 -2.95 -12.64
CA GLU A 29 -17.49 -1.67 -12.15
C GLU A 29 -17.07 -1.74 -10.68
N GLN A 30 -17.85 -2.39 -9.83
CA GLN A 30 -17.51 -2.64 -8.42
C GLN A 30 -16.24 -3.48 -8.28
N SER A 31 -16.10 -4.51 -9.13
CA SER A 31 -14.91 -5.36 -9.18
C SER A 31 -13.67 -4.54 -9.59
N ALA A 32 -13.78 -3.75 -10.66
CA ALA A 32 -12.70 -2.87 -11.13
C ALA A 32 -12.27 -1.87 -10.06
N ALA A 33 -13.21 -1.21 -9.38
CA ALA A 33 -12.94 -0.28 -8.30
C ALA A 33 -12.27 -0.96 -7.09
N LYS A 34 -12.65 -2.22 -6.77
CA LYS A 34 -11.99 -3.01 -5.74
C LYS A 34 -10.53 -3.30 -6.09
N PHE A 35 -10.27 -3.79 -7.30
CA PHE A 35 -8.91 -4.09 -7.74
C PHE A 35 -8.05 -2.83 -7.89
N GLU A 36 -8.64 -1.70 -8.25
CA GLU A 36 -7.93 -0.42 -8.28
C GLU A 36 -7.48 0.01 -6.88
N ARG A 37 -8.34 -0.13 -5.86
CA ARG A 37 -7.97 0.13 -4.47
C ARG A 37 -6.82 -0.77 -4.00
N ILE A 38 -6.89 -2.07 -4.32
CA ILE A 38 -5.83 -3.02 -3.98
C ILE A 38 -4.50 -2.62 -4.64
N ARG A 39 -4.52 -2.27 -5.93
CA ARG A 39 -3.31 -1.81 -6.63
C ARG A 39 -2.73 -0.53 -6.02
N ARG A 40 -3.57 0.43 -5.65
CA ARG A 40 -3.11 1.68 -4.99
C ARG A 40 -2.50 1.39 -3.62
N ALA A 41 -3.13 0.54 -2.82
CA ALA A 41 -2.60 0.14 -1.52
C ALA A 41 -1.21 -0.51 -1.67
N HIS A 42 -1.07 -1.47 -2.58
CA HIS A 42 0.21 -2.11 -2.85
C HIS A 42 1.28 -1.16 -3.42
N GLN A 43 0.89 -0.16 -4.21
CA GLN A 43 1.82 0.86 -4.67
C GLN A 43 2.27 1.80 -3.55
N SER A 44 1.39 2.09 -2.58
CA SER A 44 1.72 2.87 -1.38
C SER A 44 2.72 2.11 -0.51
N GLU A 45 2.45 0.84 -0.22
CA GLU A 45 3.32 -0.06 0.51
C GLU A 45 4.74 -0.10 -0.09
N ILE A 46 4.88 -0.37 -1.39
CA ILE A 46 6.18 -0.34 -2.07
C ILE A 46 6.86 1.04 -1.96
N ALA A 47 6.11 2.14 -1.98
CA ALA A 47 6.71 3.47 -1.82
C ALA A 47 7.23 3.68 -0.40
N GLU A 48 6.49 3.21 0.60
CA GLU A 48 6.84 3.25 2.01
C GLU A 48 8.12 2.43 2.26
N ASP A 49 8.15 1.16 1.85
CA ASP A 49 9.34 0.29 1.95
C ASP A 49 10.59 0.94 1.34
N TYR A 50 10.43 1.53 0.15
CA TYR A 50 11.58 2.16 -0.53
C TYR A 50 12.07 3.42 0.16
N VAL A 51 11.20 4.28 0.71
CA VAL A 51 11.68 5.47 1.43
C VAL A 51 12.35 5.11 2.75
N GLU A 52 11.89 4.07 3.44
CA GLU A 52 12.53 3.55 4.65
C GLU A 52 13.92 2.99 4.32
N MET A 53 14.03 2.10 3.35
CA MET A 53 15.31 1.53 2.95
C MET A 53 16.30 2.58 2.44
N ILE A 54 15.83 3.61 1.73
CA ILE A 54 16.69 4.73 1.32
C ILE A 54 17.17 5.51 2.55
N ALA A 55 16.30 5.75 3.54
CA ALA A 55 16.69 6.42 4.78
C ALA A 55 17.73 5.62 5.55
N GLU A 56 17.53 4.32 5.73
CA GLU A 56 18.49 3.40 6.37
C GLU A 56 19.87 3.42 5.68
N LEU A 57 19.90 3.26 4.36
CA LEU A 57 21.15 3.29 3.61
C LEU A 57 21.88 4.62 3.75
N ILE A 58 21.15 5.74 3.78
CA ILE A 58 21.74 7.06 4.01
C ILE A 58 22.32 7.17 5.42
N ASP A 59 21.61 6.65 6.42
CA ASP A 59 22.05 6.65 7.82
C ASP A 59 23.29 5.76 8.01
N GLU A 60 23.33 4.59 7.35
CA GLU A 60 24.44 3.62 7.44
C GLU A 60 25.70 4.04 6.67
N THR A 61 25.52 4.55 5.44
CA THR A 61 26.63 4.72 4.47
C THR A 61 26.79 6.14 3.94
N GLY A 62 25.87 7.05 4.29
CA GLY A 62 25.84 8.44 3.82
C GLY A 62 25.14 8.64 2.45
N GLU A 63 24.83 7.57 1.73
CA GLU A 63 24.14 7.63 0.46
C GLU A 63 23.35 6.33 0.17
N ALA A 64 22.34 6.42 -0.68
CA ALA A 64 21.64 5.24 -1.22
C ALA A 64 21.91 5.13 -2.72
N ARG A 65 22.18 3.92 -3.20
CA ARG A 65 22.38 3.62 -4.62
C ARG A 65 21.42 2.55 -5.10
N ALA A 66 21.06 2.57 -6.37
CA ALA A 66 20.16 1.58 -6.96
C ALA A 66 20.67 0.13 -6.85
N VAL A 67 21.99 -0.06 -6.83
CA VAL A 67 22.60 -1.38 -6.65
C VAL A 67 22.40 -1.91 -5.23
N ASP A 68 22.50 -1.04 -4.22
CA ASP A 68 22.33 -1.41 -2.82
C ASP A 68 20.85 -1.74 -2.54
N LEU A 69 19.94 -0.93 -3.04
CA LEU A 69 18.49 -1.21 -2.99
C LEU A 69 18.13 -2.53 -3.69
N ALA A 70 18.72 -2.79 -4.87
CA ALA A 70 18.49 -4.05 -5.59
C ALA A 70 18.93 -5.27 -4.77
N GLN A 71 20.05 -5.15 -4.08
CA GLN A 71 20.58 -6.19 -3.20
C GLN A 71 19.71 -6.38 -1.96
N ARG A 72 19.32 -5.29 -1.29
CA ARG A 72 18.49 -5.35 -0.06
C ARG A 72 17.09 -5.94 -0.34
N PHE A 73 16.45 -5.52 -1.42
CA PHE A 73 15.13 -6.03 -1.80
C PHE A 73 15.16 -7.37 -2.59
N GLY A 74 16.31 -7.88 -2.99
CA GLY A 74 16.40 -9.09 -3.81
C GLY A 74 15.77 -8.95 -5.20
N VAL A 75 15.77 -7.74 -5.77
CA VAL A 75 15.15 -7.42 -7.07
C VAL A 75 16.19 -6.96 -8.09
N THR A 76 15.77 -6.82 -9.36
CA THR A 76 16.68 -6.35 -10.41
C THR A 76 16.86 -4.83 -10.40
N ALA A 77 18.01 -4.34 -10.87
CA ALA A 77 18.27 -2.90 -10.99
C ALA A 77 17.24 -2.15 -11.88
N PRO A 78 16.73 -2.70 -12.98
CA PRO A 78 15.61 -2.11 -13.72
C PRO A 78 14.35 -1.91 -12.87
N THR A 79 14.00 -2.87 -12.00
CA THR A 79 12.87 -2.78 -11.07
C THR A 79 13.05 -1.61 -10.10
N VAL A 80 14.24 -1.52 -9.48
CA VAL A 80 14.59 -0.39 -8.60
C VAL A 80 14.48 0.93 -9.34
N ASN A 81 15.10 1.04 -10.52
CA ASN A 81 15.07 2.29 -11.29
C ASN A 81 13.64 2.74 -11.64
N ALA A 82 12.75 1.81 -11.98
CA ALA A 82 11.34 2.11 -12.26
C ALA A 82 10.63 2.66 -11.00
N THR A 83 10.89 2.06 -9.83
CA THR A 83 10.34 2.54 -8.55
C THR A 83 10.92 3.91 -8.19
N ILE A 84 12.22 4.12 -8.29
CA ILE A 84 12.84 5.43 -8.02
C ILE A 84 12.28 6.52 -8.94
N GLN A 85 12.09 6.25 -10.23
CA GLN A 85 11.43 7.21 -11.13
C GLN A 85 10.00 7.54 -10.71
N ARG A 86 9.26 6.57 -10.14
CA ARG A 86 7.93 6.82 -9.58
C ARG A 86 8.03 7.70 -8.36
N LEU A 87 8.88 7.39 -7.38
CA LEU A 87 9.09 8.20 -6.18
C LEU A 87 9.51 9.65 -6.51
N GLN A 88 10.31 9.83 -7.57
CA GLN A 88 10.66 11.17 -8.07
C GLN A 88 9.42 11.93 -8.59
N ARG A 89 8.55 11.28 -9.37
CA ARG A 89 7.29 11.88 -9.84
C ARG A 89 6.33 12.20 -8.70
N GLU A 90 6.35 11.41 -7.64
CA GLU A 90 5.56 11.61 -6.41
C GLU A 90 6.20 12.63 -5.46
N GLY A 91 7.40 13.13 -5.78
CA GLY A 91 8.10 14.14 -4.99
C GLY A 91 8.70 13.59 -3.70
N LEU A 92 8.91 12.27 -3.58
CA LEU A 92 9.46 11.61 -2.39
C LEU A 92 10.98 11.42 -2.45
N ALA A 93 11.56 11.29 -3.65
CA ALA A 93 12.99 11.08 -3.85
C ALA A 93 13.56 12.02 -4.92
N GLU A 94 14.86 12.23 -4.86
CA GLU A 94 15.66 12.92 -5.87
C GLU A 94 16.95 12.15 -6.16
N THR A 95 17.48 12.30 -7.38
CA THR A 95 18.78 11.75 -7.73
C THR A 95 19.79 12.87 -7.96
N ARG A 96 21.04 12.64 -7.56
CA ARG A 96 22.15 13.57 -7.75
C ARG A 96 23.19 12.98 -8.72
N PRO A 97 24.14 13.79 -9.21
CA PRO A 97 25.26 13.28 -9.98
C PRO A 97 25.88 12.05 -9.33
N TYR A 98 26.35 11.09 -10.18
CA TYR A 98 26.89 9.78 -9.76
C TYR A 98 25.83 8.78 -9.26
N ARG A 99 24.53 9.05 -9.53
CA ARG A 99 23.39 8.14 -9.27
C ARG A 99 23.09 7.89 -7.81
N SER A 100 23.53 8.73 -6.89
CA SER A 100 23.08 8.70 -5.51
C SER A 100 21.63 9.15 -5.41
N ILE A 101 20.85 8.44 -4.58
CA ILE A 101 19.43 8.65 -4.35
C ILE A 101 19.30 9.29 -2.97
N PHE A 102 18.50 10.35 -2.87
CA PHE A 102 18.21 11.05 -1.62
C PHE A 102 16.72 11.23 -1.47
N LEU A 103 16.25 11.30 -0.24
CA LEU A 103 14.86 11.64 0.05
C LEU A 103 14.67 13.16 0.02
N THR A 104 13.55 13.58 -0.52
CA THR A 104 13.05 14.96 -0.32
C THR A 104 12.61 15.16 1.13
N GLN A 105 12.17 16.36 1.48
CA GLN A 105 11.55 16.58 2.80
C GLN A 105 10.32 15.66 2.99
N ALA A 106 9.43 15.57 1.99
CA ALA A 106 8.27 14.71 2.04
C ALA A 106 8.63 13.22 2.15
N GLY A 107 9.68 12.78 1.44
CA GLY A 107 10.17 11.40 1.55
C GLY A 107 10.71 11.08 2.95
N ARG A 108 11.45 12.01 3.57
CA ARG A 108 11.93 11.83 4.95
C ARG A 108 10.80 11.79 5.98
N GLU A 109 9.79 12.66 5.81
CA GLU A 109 8.60 12.66 6.67
C GLU A 109 7.81 11.36 6.55
N LEU A 110 7.70 10.80 5.34
CA LEU A 110 7.07 9.51 5.11
C LEU A 110 7.88 8.38 5.78
N ALA A 111 9.19 8.31 5.56
CA ALA A 111 10.06 7.29 6.15
C ALA A 111 9.99 7.32 7.70
N GLU A 112 10.00 8.50 8.29
CA GLU A 112 9.86 8.66 9.75
C GLU A 112 8.46 8.21 10.24
N ALA A 113 7.40 8.54 9.51
CA ALA A 113 6.05 8.10 9.85
C ALA A 113 5.91 6.57 9.79
N CYS A 114 6.53 5.92 8.80
CA CYS A 114 6.56 4.47 8.69
C CYS A 114 7.32 3.85 9.86
N ARG A 115 8.52 4.31 10.16
CA ARG A 115 9.32 3.85 11.31
C ARG A 115 8.56 3.93 12.63
N GLN A 116 7.87 5.06 12.88
CA GLN A 116 7.04 5.22 14.08
C GLN A 116 5.84 4.28 14.12
N ARG A 117 5.26 3.98 12.97
CA ARG A 117 4.15 3.05 12.83
C ARG A 117 4.60 1.62 13.07
N HIS A 118 5.73 1.20 12.45
CA HIS A 118 6.38 -0.07 12.68
C HIS A 118 6.64 -0.30 14.17
N GLN A 119 7.35 0.64 14.81
CA GLN A 119 7.66 0.58 16.23
C GLN A 119 6.40 0.42 17.10
N LEU A 120 5.34 1.18 16.80
CA LEU A 120 4.07 1.10 17.53
C LEU A 120 3.41 -0.27 17.40
N VAL A 121 3.38 -0.83 16.18
CA VAL A 121 2.78 -2.15 15.93
C VAL A 121 3.57 -3.23 16.64
N ARG A 122 4.88 -3.24 16.50
CA ARG A 122 5.80 -4.15 17.18
C ARG A 122 5.65 -4.11 18.70
N ASP A 123 5.69 -2.90 19.28
CA ASP A 123 5.58 -2.73 20.73
C ASP A 123 4.23 -3.20 21.25
N PHE A 124 3.16 -2.98 20.50
CA PHE A 124 1.84 -3.51 20.83
C PHE A 124 1.80 -5.04 20.77
N LEU A 125 2.39 -5.66 19.77
CA LEU A 125 2.47 -7.13 19.65
C LEU A 125 3.24 -7.73 20.82
N VAL A 126 4.39 -7.17 21.20
CA VAL A 126 5.17 -7.58 22.37
C VAL A 126 4.34 -7.40 23.66
N HIS A 127 3.65 -6.28 23.80
CA HIS A 127 2.80 -6.00 24.95
C HIS A 127 1.70 -7.04 25.17
N ILE A 128 1.10 -7.56 24.11
CA ILE A 128 0.07 -8.61 24.20
C ILE A 128 0.63 -10.03 24.30
N GLY A 129 1.98 -10.18 24.34
CA GLY A 129 2.65 -11.45 24.61
C GLY A 129 3.23 -12.17 23.38
N VAL A 130 3.32 -11.50 22.23
CA VAL A 130 4.06 -12.02 21.06
C VAL A 130 5.56 -11.92 21.36
N GLU A 131 6.32 -12.95 21.03
CA GLU A 131 7.77 -12.95 21.17
C GLU A 131 8.40 -11.87 20.27
N ALA A 132 9.48 -11.23 20.75
CA ALA A 132 10.01 -10.02 20.11
C ALA A 132 10.48 -10.24 18.66
N GLU A 133 11.08 -11.39 18.36
CA GLU A 133 11.50 -11.72 16.98
C GLU A 133 10.29 -11.90 16.05
N ILE A 134 9.25 -12.57 16.53
CA ILE A 134 8.00 -12.74 15.75
C ILE A 134 7.25 -11.41 15.61
N ALA A 135 7.26 -10.59 16.66
CA ALA A 135 6.61 -9.27 16.62
C ALA A 135 7.28 -8.32 15.60
N GLU A 136 8.59 -8.43 15.42
CA GLU A 136 9.33 -7.69 14.38
C GLU A 136 8.89 -8.11 12.98
N GLU A 137 8.87 -9.44 12.71
CA GLU A 137 8.45 -9.98 11.41
C GLU A 137 6.98 -9.65 11.09
N ASP A 138 6.08 -9.80 12.08
CA ASP A 138 4.66 -9.51 11.90
C ASP A 138 4.40 -8.00 11.71
N ALA A 139 5.18 -7.14 12.36
CA ALA A 139 5.03 -5.69 12.25
C ALA A 139 5.28 -5.21 10.81
N GLU A 140 6.29 -5.73 10.12
CA GLU A 140 6.61 -5.43 8.71
C GLU A 140 5.38 -5.55 7.80
N GLY A 141 4.60 -6.63 7.97
CA GLY A 141 3.41 -6.85 7.15
C GLY A 141 2.18 -6.07 7.63
N LEU A 142 2.01 -5.92 8.95
CA LEU A 142 0.81 -5.33 9.55
C LEU A 142 0.78 -3.81 9.41
N GLU A 143 1.90 -3.13 9.52
CA GLU A 143 1.95 -1.66 9.59
C GLU A 143 1.31 -0.97 8.39
N HIS A 144 1.43 -1.54 7.20
CA HIS A 144 0.86 -0.98 5.96
C HIS A 144 -0.67 -1.12 5.86
N HIS A 145 -1.26 -2.00 6.68
CA HIS A 145 -2.68 -2.36 6.59
C HIS A 145 -3.50 -1.95 7.80
N VAL A 146 -2.86 -1.35 8.82
CA VAL A 146 -3.53 -0.92 10.05
C VAL A 146 -4.12 0.47 9.89
N SER A 147 -5.40 0.64 10.24
CA SER A 147 -6.06 1.94 10.18
C SER A 147 -5.55 2.90 11.27
N ALA A 148 -5.73 4.21 11.04
CA ALA A 148 -5.39 5.24 12.02
C ALA A 148 -6.12 5.04 13.37
N GLU A 149 -7.36 4.56 13.33
CA GLU A 149 -8.15 4.22 14.52
C GLU A 149 -7.54 3.06 15.29
N THR A 150 -7.07 2.03 14.57
CA THR A 150 -6.41 0.87 15.20
C THR A 150 -5.08 1.28 15.82
N LEU A 151 -4.26 2.08 15.11
CA LEU A 151 -3.01 2.63 15.68
C LEU A 151 -3.25 3.48 16.93
N ALA A 152 -4.33 4.28 16.95
CA ALA A 152 -4.72 5.04 18.14
C ALA A 152 -5.11 4.11 19.31
N ALA A 153 -5.78 3.00 19.01
CA ALA A 153 -6.11 2.00 20.04
C ALA A 153 -4.86 1.32 20.59
N PHE A 154 -3.87 1.00 19.75
CA PHE A 154 -2.58 0.43 20.16
C PHE A 154 -1.83 1.40 21.11
N ARG A 155 -1.70 2.68 20.74
CA ARG A 155 -1.10 3.70 21.63
C ARG A 155 -1.78 3.77 22.98
N LYS A 156 -3.13 3.75 22.98
CA LYS A 156 -3.91 3.79 24.21
C LYS A 156 -3.74 2.53 25.07
N ALA A 157 -3.54 1.36 24.46
CA ALA A 157 -3.29 0.13 25.20
C ALA A 157 -1.92 0.19 25.89
N LEU A 158 -0.87 0.59 25.17
CA LEU A 158 0.48 0.73 25.70
C LEU A 158 0.56 1.75 26.84
N SER A 159 -0.07 2.92 26.71
CA SER A 159 -0.06 3.97 27.74
C SER A 159 -0.81 3.62 29.03
N ARG A 160 -1.54 2.52 29.09
CA ARG A 160 -2.24 2.04 30.31
C ARG A 160 -1.44 1.00 31.08
N ALA A 161 -0.37 0.51 30.50
CA ALA A 161 0.48 -0.52 31.08
C ALA A 161 1.68 0.07 31.87
N GLU A 162 1.94 1.37 31.71
CA GLU A 162 2.88 2.15 32.52
C GLU A 162 2.19 2.65 33.80
#